data_3dbc1b194422a5d566c231c54bdce9a9
#
_entry.id   3dbc1b194422a5d566c231c54bdce9a9
#
_cell.length_a   1.000
_cell.length_b   1.000
_cell.length_c   1.000
_cell.angle_alpha   90.00
_cell.angle_beta   90.00
_cell.angle_gamma   90.00
#
_symmetry.space_group_name_H-M   'P 1'
#
loop_
_entity.id
_entity.type
_entity.pdbx_description
1 polymer ?
#
loop_
_entity_poly.entity_id
_entity_poly.type
_entity_poly.pdbx_seq_one_letter_code
_entity_poly.pdbx_strand_id
1 'polypeptide(L)'
;IVMKRKLWIVTEVFYPDETATSYILTRIAEHLNACFDVHVICGPLDGDSCKASGHLQGDIHIIRHNGCAWNKNKLLVRLLRFIGISSALIFSSFKHISRNDEVLIVTNPAPMLLLFPLLKKWKGFYLTILVHDVFPENAIAARILKNDRNWCYKWLKARFDKAYARADRLVVLGRDMLEVMTHKIEPYKRSNISIEIIENWADTENIKPTIIDRDSFFKFDTSGKIILQYAGNIGRVQGLKEFLQCLYDSHNETLHLCIWGKGALENELREFVAQHNMTNVSFHGGYARTLQNNVLNSCDLAIVTLSEGMYGLGVPSKSYNIMAAGKPILYIGD
;
A
#
# COMPACT_ATOMS: atom_id res chain seq x y z
N ILE A 1 17.59 -5.41 34.47
CA ILE A 1 17.34 -5.16 33.03
C ILE A 1 16.19 -6.07 32.67
N VAL A 2 14.99 -5.51 32.47
CA VAL A 2 13.84 -6.27 31.97
C VAL A 2 14.15 -6.62 30.51
N MET A 3 14.30 -7.91 30.20
CA MET A 3 14.50 -8.33 28.82
C MET A 3 13.26 -7.96 28.00
N LYS A 4 13.45 -7.16 26.94
CA LYS A 4 12.38 -6.81 26.02
C LYS A 4 11.89 -8.08 25.31
N ARG A 5 10.56 -8.17 25.11
CA ARG A 5 9.98 -9.25 24.26
C ARG A 5 10.39 -9.02 22.81
N LYS A 6 10.59 -10.10 22.07
CA LYS A 6 10.89 -10.03 20.63
C LYS A 6 9.62 -9.71 19.83
N LEU A 7 9.77 -8.76 18.93
CA LEU A 7 8.78 -8.44 17.91
C LEU A 7 9.37 -8.73 16.53
N TRP A 8 8.71 -9.58 15.79
CA TRP A 8 9.04 -9.89 14.41
C TRP A 8 8.09 -9.18 13.47
N ILE A 9 8.60 -8.31 12.60
CA ILE A 9 7.86 -7.70 11.50
C ILE A 9 8.22 -8.46 10.23
N VAL A 10 7.21 -9.07 9.58
CA VAL A 10 7.44 -9.84 8.35
C VAL A 10 6.70 -9.20 7.19
N THR A 11 7.45 -8.79 6.16
CA THR A 11 6.94 -7.99 5.05
C THR A 11 7.73 -8.22 3.77
N GLU A 12 7.14 -7.96 2.60
CA GLU A 12 7.89 -7.94 1.35
C GLU A 12 8.83 -6.74 1.27
N VAL A 13 8.37 -5.55 1.67
CA VAL A 13 9.10 -4.28 1.52
C VAL A 13 9.41 -3.65 2.86
N PHE A 14 10.63 -3.18 3.02
CA PHE A 14 11.10 -2.49 4.22
C PHE A 14 12.25 -1.54 3.87
N TYR A 15 12.59 -0.61 4.78
CA TYR A 15 13.73 0.30 4.63
C TYR A 15 14.91 -0.40 3.92
N PRO A 16 15.60 0.21 2.96
CA PRO A 16 15.51 1.61 2.48
C PRO A 16 14.54 1.84 1.31
N ASP A 17 13.60 0.94 1.00
CA ASP A 17 12.58 1.19 -0.03
C ASP A 17 11.67 2.35 0.36
N GLU A 18 11.35 3.26 -0.59
CA GLU A 18 10.51 4.44 -0.35
C GLU A 18 9.03 4.23 -0.73
N THR A 19 8.53 3.00 -0.69
CA THR A 19 7.09 2.76 -0.84
C THR A 19 6.31 3.21 0.40
N ALA A 20 5.01 3.53 0.26
CA ALA A 20 4.18 3.91 1.41
C ALA A 20 4.16 2.83 2.50
N THR A 21 4.06 1.56 2.12
CA THR A 21 4.09 0.42 3.06
C THR A 21 5.42 0.33 3.79
N SER A 22 6.54 0.44 3.06
CA SER A 22 7.87 0.43 3.67
C SER A 22 8.04 1.54 4.68
N TYR A 23 7.64 2.77 4.34
CA TYR A 23 7.71 3.91 5.25
C TYR A 23 6.91 3.68 6.53
N ILE A 24 5.65 3.26 6.42
CA ILE A 24 4.78 3.01 7.58
C ILE A 24 5.41 1.93 8.48
N LEU A 25 5.84 0.82 7.90
CA LEU A 25 6.44 -0.28 8.68
C LEU A 25 7.77 0.11 9.31
N THR A 26 8.58 0.93 8.64
CA THR A 26 9.83 1.46 9.20
C THR A 26 9.53 2.32 10.42
N ARG A 27 8.57 3.25 10.34
CA ARG A 27 8.17 4.08 11.48
C ARG A 27 7.57 3.27 12.63
N ILE A 28 6.78 2.24 12.32
CA ILE A 28 6.27 1.29 13.33
C ILE A 28 7.44 0.60 14.04
N ALA A 29 8.41 0.09 13.28
CA ALA A 29 9.58 -0.60 13.83
C ALA A 29 10.40 0.32 14.74
N GLU A 30 10.68 1.55 14.31
CA GLU A 30 11.42 2.55 15.07
C GLU A 30 10.75 2.89 16.40
N HIS A 31 9.42 3.13 16.39
CA HIS A 31 8.67 3.46 17.61
C HIS A 31 8.57 2.26 18.56
N LEU A 32 8.29 1.07 18.03
CA LEU A 32 8.16 -0.13 18.84
C LEU A 32 9.48 -0.61 19.41
N ASN A 33 10.63 -0.19 18.84
CA ASN A 33 11.95 -0.49 19.37
C ASN A 33 12.19 0.07 20.80
N ALA A 34 11.40 1.07 21.21
CA ALA A 34 11.42 1.53 22.60
C ALA A 34 10.97 0.44 23.59
N CYS A 35 9.98 -0.40 23.20
CA CYS A 35 9.33 -1.38 24.06
C CYS A 35 9.70 -2.83 23.75
N PHE A 36 10.12 -3.12 22.52
CA PHE A 36 10.43 -4.46 22.01
C PHE A 36 11.87 -4.56 21.50
N ASP A 37 12.39 -5.78 21.46
CA ASP A 37 13.55 -6.17 20.67
C ASP A 37 13.05 -6.46 19.24
N VAL A 38 13.25 -5.49 18.34
CA VAL A 38 12.60 -5.49 17.02
C VAL A 38 13.46 -6.18 15.97
N HIS A 39 12.90 -7.19 15.35
CA HIS A 39 13.49 -7.94 14.25
C HIS A 39 12.59 -7.83 13.02
N VAL A 40 13.19 -7.68 11.84
CA VAL A 40 12.45 -7.57 10.57
C VAL A 40 12.93 -8.65 9.62
N ILE A 41 11.99 -9.44 9.10
CA ILE A 41 12.23 -10.38 8.00
C ILE A 41 11.59 -9.76 6.76
N CYS A 42 12.40 -9.43 5.74
CA CYS A 42 11.89 -8.75 4.55
C CYS A 42 12.42 -9.33 3.25
N GLY A 43 11.69 -9.02 2.18
CA GLY A 43 12.04 -9.39 0.81
C GLY A 43 13.24 -8.63 0.26
N PRO A 44 13.59 -8.89 -1.01
CA PRO A 44 14.70 -8.23 -1.68
C PRO A 44 14.40 -6.75 -1.92
N LEU A 45 15.47 -5.95 -2.01
CA LEU A 45 15.35 -4.57 -2.49
C LEU A 45 14.84 -4.56 -3.94
N ASP A 46 13.90 -3.69 -4.20
CA ASP A 46 13.49 -3.41 -5.57
C ASP A 46 14.52 -2.46 -6.21
N GLY A 47 15.24 -2.96 -7.24
CA GLY A 47 16.31 -2.19 -7.89
C GLY A 47 15.84 -0.90 -8.56
N ASP A 48 14.53 -0.79 -8.85
CA ASP A 48 13.92 0.37 -9.49
C ASP A 48 13.26 1.34 -8.48
N SER A 49 13.23 0.99 -7.19
CA SER A 49 12.67 1.87 -6.15
C SER A 49 13.69 2.92 -5.72
N CYS A 50 13.22 4.14 -5.45
CA CYS A 50 14.01 5.14 -4.75
C CYS A 50 14.44 4.57 -3.40
N LYS A 51 15.69 4.85 -3.00
CA LYS A 51 16.20 4.45 -1.70
C LYS A 51 16.15 5.64 -0.75
N ALA A 52 15.67 5.41 0.46
CA ALA A 52 15.65 6.41 1.50
C ALA A 52 17.07 6.93 1.78
N SER A 53 17.21 8.24 1.83
CA SER A 53 18.48 8.92 2.14
C SER A 53 18.74 9.03 3.66
N GLY A 54 17.74 8.74 4.49
CA GLY A 54 17.85 8.78 5.95
C GLY A 54 18.48 7.53 6.54
N HIS A 55 18.80 7.57 7.84
CA HIS A 55 19.23 6.42 8.60
C HIS A 55 18.06 5.82 9.37
N LEU A 56 18.03 4.48 9.43
CA LEU A 56 17.10 3.75 10.29
C LEU A 56 17.42 4.08 11.76
N GLN A 57 16.41 4.48 12.52
CA GLN A 57 16.57 4.82 13.92
C GLN A 57 16.36 3.60 14.83
N GLY A 58 17.21 3.47 15.85
CA GLY A 58 17.14 2.39 16.82
C GLY A 58 17.93 1.14 16.43
N ASP A 59 17.94 0.16 17.35
CA ASP A 59 18.59 -1.13 17.16
C ASP A 59 17.58 -2.13 16.59
N ILE A 60 17.48 -2.16 15.26
CA ILE A 60 16.55 -3.01 14.51
C ILE A 60 17.33 -4.04 13.71
N HIS A 61 17.10 -5.31 14.00
CA HIS A 61 17.76 -6.41 13.32
C HIS A 61 17.03 -6.78 12.02
N ILE A 62 17.67 -6.59 10.86
CA ILE A 62 17.06 -6.86 9.55
C ILE A 62 17.63 -8.15 8.94
N ILE A 63 16.76 -9.10 8.66
CA ILE A 63 17.02 -10.30 7.87
C ILE A 63 16.40 -10.10 6.49
N ARG A 64 17.24 -9.73 5.52
CA ARG A 64 16.79 -9.47 4.15
C ARG A 64 17.11 -10.64 3.24
N HIS A 65 16.10 -11.07 2.49
CA HIS A 65 16.28 -12.09 1.46
C HIS A 65 16.73 -11.47 0.14
N ASN A 66 17.76 -12.07 -0.46
CA ASN A 66 18.18 -11.69 -1.80
C ASN A 66 17.21 -12.28 -2.83
N GLY A 67 16.69 -11.44 -3.72
CA GLY A 67 15.81 -11.85 -4.81
C GLY A 67 16.55 -11.79 -6.15
N CYS A 68 16.17 -12.67 -7.09
CA CYS A 68 16.57 -12.50 -8.48
C CYS A 68 15.81 -11.33 -9.12
N ALA A 69 16.52 -10.52 -9.90
CA ALA A 69 15.91 -9.50 -10.77
C ALA A 69 15.17 -10.20 -11.92
N TRP A 70 13.91 -10.52 -11.71
CA TRP A 70 13.06 -11.19 -12.69
C TRP A 70 12.24 -10.15 -13.45
N ASN A 71 12.09 -10.36 -14.76
CA ASN A 71 11.33 -9.46 -15.62
C ASN A 71 9.86 -9.36 -15.18
N LYS A 72 9.44 -8.18 -14.65
CA LYS A 72 8.14 -7.91 -14.04
C LYS A 72 6.96 -7.92 -15.02
N ASN A 73 7.22 -8.00 -16.34
CA ASN A 73 6.19 -7.79 -17.37
C ASN A 73 5.38 -9.05 -17.71
N LYS A 74 5.81 -10.25 -17.26
CA LYS A 74 5.09 -11.51 -17.52
C LYS A 74 4.32 -11.95 -16.28
N LEU A 75 3.01 -12.18 -16.41
CA LEU A 75 2.12 -12.58 -15.31
C LEU A 75 2.62 -13.83 -14.57
N LEU A 76 3.10 -14.84 -15.30
CA LEU A 76 3.63 -16.08 -14.74
C LEU A 76 4.88 -15.84 -13.90
N VAL A 77 5.77 -14.97 -14.35
CA VAL A 77 6.99 -14.59 -13.63
C VAL A 77 6.65 -13.84 -12.34
N ARG A 78 5.65 -12.96 -12.38
CA ARG A 78 5.14 -12.28 -11.18
C ARG A 78 4.59 -13.26 -10.17
N LEU A 79 3.84 -14.26 -10.61
CA LEU A 79 3.28 -15.30 -9.74
C LEU A 79 4.38 -16.15 -9.09
N LEU A 80 5.36 -16.60 -9.88
CA LEU A 80 6.51 -17.37 -9.36
C LEU A 80 7.35 -16.55 -8.38
N ARG A 81 7.60 -15.26 -8.68
CA ARG A 81 8.26 -14.34 -7.73
C ARG A 81 7.48 -14.23 -6.42
N PHE A 82 6.17 -14.06 -6.51
CA PHE A 82 5.28 -13.92 -5.36
C PHE A 82 5.31 -15.17 -4.45
N ILE A 83 5.28 -16.36 -5.07
CA ILE A 83 5.41 -17.64 -4.36
C ILE A 83 6.82 -17.77 -3.76
N GLY A 84 7.86 -17.45 -4.52
CA GLY A 84 9.26 -17.54 -4.07
C GLY A 84 9.54 -16.64 -2.88
N ILE A 85 9.12 -15.37 -2.93
CA ILE A 85 9.27 -14.42 -1.81
C ILE A 85 8.50 -14.92 -0.59
N SER A 86 7.24 -15.30 -0.76
CA SER A 86 6.41 -15.80 0.34
C SER A 86 7.04 -17.04 0.99
N SER A 87 7.58 -17.95 0.19
CA SER A 87 8.25 -19.15 0.68
C SER A 87 9.53 -18.82 1.47
N ALA A 88 10.32 -17.87 0.98
CA ALA A 88 11.54 -17.42 1.66
C ALA A 88 11.21 -16.75 3.01
N LEU A 89 10.21 -15.87 3.04
CA LEU A 89 9.75 -15.22 4.26
C LEU A 89 9.23 -16.24 5.29
N ILE A 90 8.43 -17.20 4.86
CA ILE A 90 7.90 -18.27 5.74
C ILE A 90 9.02 -19.16 6.28
N PHE A 91 9.96 -19.58 5.42
CA PHE A 91 11.09 -20.40 5.84
C PHE A 91 11.97 -19.69 6.87
N SER A 92 12.27 -18.42 6.63
CA SER A 92 13.01 -17.60 7.58
C SER A 92 12.24 -17.43 8.90
N SER A 93 10.94 -17.18 8.82
CA SER A 93 10.06 -17.08 10.00
C SER A 93 10.02 -18.37 10.78
N PHE A 94 9.95 -19.53 10.09
CA PHE A 94 10.02 -20.84 10.72
C PHE A 94 11.35 -21.04 11.49
N LYS A 95 12.46 -20.57 10.95
CA LYS A 95 13.79 -20.70 11.56
C LYS A 95 13.97 -19.81 12.79
N HIS A 96 13.47 -18.57 12.76
CA HIS A 96 13.85 -17.56 13.73
C HIS A 96 12.78 -17.24 14.79
N ILE A 97 11.49 -17.32 14.43
CA ILE A 97 10.39 -17.03 15.35
C ILE A 97 10.22 -18.15 16.36
N SER A 98 10.09 -17.78 17.61
CA SER A 98 9.95 -18.70 18.74
C SER A 98 8.57 -18.62 19.39
N ARG A 99 8.32 -19.50 20.33
CA ARG A 99 7.09 -19.51 21.13
C ARG A 99 7.01 -18.22 21.97
N ASN A 100 5.81 -17.64 22.06
CA ASN A 100 5.51 -16.39 22.77
C ASN A 100 6.14 -15.13 22.20
N ASP A 101 6.82 -15.19 21.05
CA ASP A 101 7.21 -13.98 20.32
C ASP A 101 5.98 -13.24 19.82
N GLU A 102 6.08 -11.92 19.68
CA GLU A 102 5.09 -11.10 18.97
C GLU A 102 5.44 -11.08 17.48
N VAL A 103 4.45 -11.30 16.63
CA VAL A 103 4.65 -11.33 15.17
C VAL A 103 3.64 -10.40 14.51
N LEU A 104 4.13 -9.43 13.78
CA LEU A 104 3.36 -8.52 12.94
C LEU A 104 3.59 -8.86 11.47
N ILE A 105 2.51 -9.20 10.77
CA ILE A 105 2.54 -9.34 9.30
C ILE A 105 1.62 -8.32 8.65
N VAL A 106 1.91 -8.00 7.40
CA VAL A 106 1.01 -7.21 6.54
C VAL A 106 0.33 -8.12 5.52
N THR A 107 -0.74 -7.65 4.92
CA THR A 107 -1.54 -8.43 3.96
C THR A 107 -0.85 -8.67 2.62
N ASN A 108 0.28 -8.04 2.36
CA ASN A 108 1.08 -8.25 1.15
C ASN A 108 2.48 -8.80 1.50
N PRO A 109 2.90 -9.94 0.93
CA PRO A 109 2.26 -10.78 -0.10
C PRO A 109 1.13 -11.66 0.47
N ALA A 110 0.00 -11.74 -0.25
CA ALA A 110 -1.21 -12.42 0.21
C ALA A 110 -1.04 -13.90 0.64
N PRO A 111 -0.16 -14.75 0.04
CA PRO A 111 0.05 -16.11 0.52
C PRO A 111 0.49 -16.21 1.99
N MET A 112 1.14 -15.18 2.53
CA MET A 112 1.52 -15.15 3.95
C MET A 112 0.31 -15.23 4.87
N LEU A 113 -0.83 -14.61 4.49
CA LEU A 113 -2.07 -14.68 5.25
C LEU A 113 -2.56 -16.11 5.46
N LEU A 114 -2.33 -17.00 4.50
CA LEU A 114 -2.73 -18.40 4.59
C LEU A 114 -1.72 -19.23 5.41
N LEU A 115 -0.45 -18.91 5.33
CA LEU A 115 0.65 -19.70 5.88
C LEU A 115 0.97 -19.33 7.34
N PHE A 116 0.91 -18.06 7.73
CA PHE A 116 1.24 -17.63 9.09
C PHE A 116 0.31 -18.19 10.18
N PRO A 117 -1.02 -18.27 9.98
CA PRO A 117 -1.87 -18.94 10.95
C PRO A 117 -1.58 -20.44 11.15
N LEU A 118 -1.04 -21.10 10.12
CA LEU A 118 -0.57 -22.49 10.25
C LEU A 118 0.74 -22.55 11.03
N LEU A 119 1.67 -21.66 10.71
CA LEU A 119 2.94 -21.53 11.44
C LEU A 119 2.70 -21.21 12.92
N LYS A 120 1.79 -20.29 13.20
CA LYS A 120 1.35 -19.96 14.57
C LYS A 120 0.88 -21.18 15.35
N LYS A 121 0.06 -22.04 14.72
CA LYS A 121 -0.44 -23.27 15.36
C LYS A 121 0.71 -24.17 15.82
N TRP A 122 1.81 -24.19 15.07
CA TRP A 122 2.98 -25.04 15.39
C TRP A 122 3.92 -24.39 16.40
N LYS A 123 4.18 -23.09 16.24
CA LYS A 123 5.21 -22.37 17.00
C LYS A 123 4.68 -21.75 18.29
N GLY A 124 3.38 -21.38 18.34
CA GLY A 124 2.75 -20.79 19.52
C GLY A 124 3.15 -19.35 19.80
N PHE A 125 3.37 -18.54 18.75
CA PHE A 125 3.58 -17.09 18.85
C PHE A 125 2.26 -16.32 18.77
N TYR A 126 2.29 -15.03 19.13
CA TYR A 126 1.15 -14.12 18.99
C TYR A 126 1.17 -13.46 17.63
N LEU A 127 0.07 -13.55 16.87
CA LEU A 127 -0.04 -13.07 15.49
C LEU A 127 -0.94 -11.84 15.41
N THR A 128 -0.36 -10.71 15.05
CA THR A 128 -1.07 -9.49 14.62
C THR A 128 -0.99 -9.37 13.11
N ILE A 129 -2.12 -9.09 12.46
CA ILE A 129 -2.19 -8.81 11.01
C ILE A 129 -2.57 -7.34 10.83
N LEU A 130 -1.69 -6.56 10.21
CA LEU A 130 -1.99 -5.21 9.75
C LEU A 130 -2.62 -5.30 8.36
N VAL A 131 -3.91 -5.01 8.29
CA VAL A 131 -4.72 -5.18 7.08
C VAL A 131 -4.63 -3.91 6.24
N HIS A 132 -3.73 -3.90 5.25
CA HIS A 132 -3.64 -2.83 4.26
C HIS A 132 -4.65 -3.04 3.12
N ASP A 133 -4.81 -4.29 2.71
CA ASP A 133 -5.72 -4.72 1.64
C ASP A 133 -6.50 -5.95 2.09
N VAL A 134 -7.78 -6.03 1.74
CA VAL A 134 -8.63 -7.17 2.08
C VAL A 134 -8.64 -8.21 0.96
N PHE A 135 -8.08 -9.38 1.24
CA PHE A 135 -8.02 -10.50 0.29
C PHE A 135 -9.10 -11.55 0.57
N PRO A 136 -9.63 -12.23 -0.47
CA PRO A 136 -9.30 -12.10 -1.89
C PRO A 136 -10.12 -11.03 -2.64
N GLU A 137 -10.98 -10.28 -1.97
CA GLU A 137 -11.93 -9.32 -2.55
C GLU A 137 -11.21 -8.25 -3.37
N ASN A 138 -10.06 -7.77 -2.90
CA ASN A 138 -9.24 -6.81 -3.63
C ASN A 138 -8.84 -7.31 -5.04
N ALA A 139 -8.66 -8.63 -5.22
CA ALA A 139 -8.35 -9.21 -6.53
C ALA A 139 -9.53 -9.14 -7.52
N ILE A 140 -10.77 -9.12 -7.03
CA ILE A 140 -11.96 -8.89 -7.86
C ILE A 140 -12.03 -7.42 -8.27
N ALA A 141 -11.92 -6.50 -7.31
CA ALA A 141 -11.93 -5.07 -7.57
C ALA A 141 -10.81 -4.65 -8.54
N ALA A 142 -9.63 -5.29 -8.44
CA ALA A 142 -8.51 -5.14 -9.38
C ALA A 142 -8.74 -5.80 -10.75
N ARG A 143 -9.89 -6.43 -10.99
CA ARG A 143 -10.21 -7.21 -12.21
C ARG A 143 -9.19 -8.31 -12.54
N ILE A 144 -8.47 -8.80 -11.52
CA ILE A 144 -7.56 -9.94 -11.65
C ILE A 144 -8.35 -11.24 -11.67
N LEU A 145 -9.40 -11.33 -10.83
CA LEU A 145 -10.39 -12.40 -10.84
C LEU A 145 -11.67 -11.89 -11.48
N LYS A 146 -12.21 -12.68 -12.41
CA LYS A 146 -13.34 -12.22 -13.27
C LYS A 146 -14.71 -12.33 -12.60
N ASN A 147 -14.86 -13.15 -11.57
CA ASN A 147 -16.19 -13.45 -11.02
C ASN A 147 -16.12 -13.94 -9.58
N ASP A 148 -16.89 -13.32 -8.71
CA ASP A 148 -17.11 -13.68 -7.31
C ASP A 148 -18.03 -14.91 -7.12
N ARG A 149 -18.79 -15.28 -8.17
CA ARG A 149 -19.72 -16.42 -8.15
C ARG A 149 -19.04 -17.77 -8.39
N ASN A 150 -17.77 -17.78 -8.86
CA ASN A 150 -17.03 -18.99 -9.15
C ASN A 150 -16.75 -19.76 -7.85
N TRP A 151 -16.89 -21.09 -7.89
CA TRP A 151 -16.60 -21.98 -6.75
C TRP A 151 -15.15 -21.86 -6.25
N CYS A 152 -14.21 -21.68 -7.16
CA CYS A 152 -12.79 -21.45 -6.81
C CYS A 152 -12.61 -20.18 -5.97
N TYR A 153 -13.28 -19.09 -6.34
CA TYR A 153 -13.24 -17.87 -5.56
C TYR A 153 -13.87 -18.06 -4.18
N LYS A 154 -15.04 -18.68 -4.10
CA LYS A 154 -15.73 -18.96 -2.83
C LYS A 154 -14.86 -19.82 -1.90
N TRP A 155 -14.19 -20.85 -2.47
CA TRP A 155 -13.25 -21.67 -1.72
C TRP A 155 -12.06 -20.85 -1.22
N LEU A 156 -11.46 -20.04 -2.08
CA LEU A 156 -10.33 -19.17 -1.73
C LEU A 156 -10.74 -18.15 -0.66
N LYS A 157 -11.90 -17.51 -0.83
CA LYS A 157 -12.47 -16.59 0.16
C LYS A 157 -12.61 -17.25 1.54
N ALA A 158 -13.22 -18.41 1.61
CA ALA A 158 -13.37 -19.15 2.87
C ALA A 158 -12.03 -19.46 3.54
N ARG A 159 -10.95 -19.71 2.75
CA ARG A 159 -9.61 -19.92 3.28
C ARG A 159 -9.00 -18.66 3.87
N PHE A 160 -9.13 -17.54 3.17
CA PHE A 160 -8.66 -16.24 3.69
C PHE A 160 -9.44 -15.80 4.92
N ASP A 161 -10.78 -15.90 4.89
CA ASP A 161 -11.64 -15.54 6.02
C ASP A 161 -11.26 -16.34 7.28
N LYS A 162 -11.07 -17.64 7.13
CA LYS A 162 -10.60 -18.51 8.20
C LYS A 162 -9.16 -18.19 8.65
N ALA A 163 -8.32 -17.72 7.75
CA ALA A 163 -6.95 -17.32 8.08
C ALA A 163 -6.94 -16.05 8.93
N TYR A 164 -7.70 -15.02 8.54
CA TYR A 164 -7.86 -13.82 9.35
C TYR A 164 -8.41 -14.14 10.75
N ALA A 165 -9.44 -14.99 10.84
CA ALA A 165 -10.05 -15.39 12.11
C ALA A 165 -9.11 -16.19 13.04
N ARG A 166 -7.94 -16.59 12.59
CA ARG A 166 -6.93 -17.30 13.39
C ARG A 166 -5.83 -16.39 13.95
N ALA A 167 -5.80 -15.14 13.57
CA ALA A 167 -4.94 -14.14 14.21
C ALA A 167 -5.37 -13.92 15.66
N ASP A 168 -4.50 -13.36 16.49
CA ASP A 168 -4.85 -12.87 17.83
C ASP A 168 -5.40 -11.46 17.73
N ARG A 169 -4.85 -10.67 16.79
CA ARG A 169 -5.27 -9.28 16.57
C ARG A 169 -5.28 -8.95 15.08
N LEU A 170 -6.32 -8.24 14.66
CA LEU A 170 -6.37 -7.56 13.36
C LEU A 170 -6.30 -6.06 13.61
N VAL A 171 -5.43 -5.39 12.88
CA VAL A 171 -5.37 -3.93 12.83
C VAL A 171 -5.90 -3.50 11.48
N VAL A 172 -6.96 -2.71 11.47
CA VAL A 172 -7.62 -2.18 10.26
C VAL A 172 -7.46 -0.67 10.20
N LEU A 173 -7.54 -0.10 9.00
CA LEU A 173 -7.17 1.29 8.73
C LEU A 173 -8.35 2.26 8.76
N GLY A 174 -9.58 1.76 8.91
CA GLY A 174 -10.77 2.60 8.89
C GLY A 174 -12.02 1.85 9.35
N ARG A 175 -13.12 2.60 9.51
CA ARG A 175 -14.41 2.07 10.00
C ARG A 175 -15.07 1.14 9.00
N ASP A 176 -15.01 1.48 7.72
CA ASP A 176 -15.47 0.68 6.59
C ASP A 176 -14.74 -0.67 6.54
N MET A 177 -13.43 -0.65 6.69
CA MET A 177 -12.62 -1.88 6.76
C MET A 177 -12.93 -2.70 8.01
N LEU A 178 -13.20 -2.06 9.16
CA LEU A 178 -13.65 -2.74 10.37
C LEU A 178 -14.94 -3.51 10.12
N GLU A 179 -15.92 -2.88 9.47
CA GLU A 179 -17.20 -3.50 9.13
C GLU A 179 -16.99 -4.73 8.23
N VAL A 180 -16.26 -4.56 7.13
CA VAL A 180 -15.93 -5.65 6.19
C VAL A 180 -15.22 -6.79 6.89
N MET A 181 -14.20 -6.50 7.71
CA MET A 181 -13.43 -7.53 8.41
C MET A 181 -14.23 -8.23 9.50
N THR A 182 -15.11 -7.53 10.18
CA THR A 182 -16.01 -8.12 11.18
C THR A 182 -16.93 -9.16 10.54
N HIS A 183 -17.61 -8.81 9.43
CA HIS A 183 -18.45 -9.75 8.70
C HIS A 183 -17.66 -10.92 8.13
N LYS A 184 -16.44 -10.66 7.65
CA LYS A 184 -15.57 -11.66 7.02
C LYS A 184 -15.15 -12.76 7.98
N ILE A 185 -14.83 -12.41 9.24
CA ILE A 185 -14.38 -13.37 10.24
C ILE A 185 -15.50 -13.99 11.07
N GLU A 186 -16.69 -13.40 11.08
CA GLU A 186 -17.84 -13.82 11.89
C GLU A 186 -18.10 -15.34 11.85
N PRO A 187 -18.14 -16.00 10.66
CA PRO A 187 -18.40 -17.44 10.59
C PRO A 187 -17.31 -18.31 11.23
N TYR A 188 -16.12 -17.75 11.46
CA TYR A 188 -14.93 -18.46 11.94
C TYR A 188 -14.38 -17.90 13.24
N LYS A 189 -15.05 -16.89 13.80
CA LYS A 189 -14.58 -16.14 14.97
C LYS A 189 -14.34 -17.04 16.15
N ARG A 190 -13.18 -16.89 16.76
CA ARG A 190 -12.85 -17.45 18.06
C ARG A 190 -13.01 -16.36 19.11
N SER A 191 -13.30 -16.73 20.36
CA SER A 191 -13.58 -15.82 21.47
C SER A 191 -12.48 -14.78 21.75
N ASN A 192 -11.26 -15.00 21.29
CA ASN A 192 -10.07 -14.22 21.70
C ASN A 192 -9.47 -13.33 20.59
N ILE A 193 -10.14 -13.15 19.45
CA ILE A 193 -9.64 -12.23 18.40
C ILE A 193 -10.11 -10.81 18.68
N SER A 194 -9.20 -9.84 18.66
CA SER A 194 -9.52 -8.42 18.66
C SER A 194 -9.38 -7.83 17.27
N ILE A 195 -10.23 -6.85 16.93
CA ILE A 195 -10.08 -6.01 15.75
C ILE A 195 -9.99 -4.57 16.24
N GLU A 196 -8.93 -3.87 15.88
CA GLU A 196 -8.66 -2.52 16.32
C GLU A 196 -8.47 -1.61 15.11
N ILE A 197 -9.02 -0.39 15.16
CA ILE A 197 -8.78 0.63 14.16
C ILE A 197 -7.52 1.39 14.55
N ILE A 198 -6.50 1.37 13.69
CA ILE A 198 -5.34 2.24 13.78
C ILE A 198 -5.16 2.85 12.39
N GLU A 199 -5.59 4.08 12.24
CA GLU A 199 -5.53 4.80 10.98
C GLU A 199 -4.07 5.06 10.56
N ASN A 200 -3.84 5.18 9.25
CA ASN A 200 -2.56 5.68 8.75
C ASN A 200 -2.38 7.15 9.14
N TRP A 201 -1.17 7.64 9.00
CA TRP A 201 -0.80 9.01 9.34
C TRP A 201 0.00 9.68 8.23
N ALA A 202 0.12 10.99 8.34
CA ALA A 202 0.94 11.81 7.46
C ALA A 202 2.36 11.98 8.00
N ASP A 203 3.30 12.24 7.10
CA ASP A 203 4.66 12.70 7.42
C ASP A 203 4.66 14.22 7.71
N THR A 204 4.13 14.62 8.86
CA THR A 204 3.98 16.05 9.23
C THR A 204 5.31 16.73 9.55
N GLU A 205 6.40 16.00 9.66
CA GLU A 205 7.74 16.59 9.82
C GLU A 205 8.23 17.17 8.49
N ASN A 206 8.02 16.45 7.39
CA ASN A 206 8.54 16.81 6.06
C ASN A 206 7.47 17.39 5.13
N ILE A 207 6.18 17.20 5.42
CA ILE A 207 5.08 17.68 4.59
C ILE A 207 4.29 18.75 5.34
N LYS A 208 4.29 19.95 4.78
CA LYS A 208 3.66 21.16 5.34
C LYS A 208 3.09 22.01 4.22
N PRO A 209 2.07 22.85 4.50
CA PRO A 209 1.64 23.86 3.55
C PRO A 209 2.82 24.76 3.15
N THR A 210 3.11 24.82 1.86
CA THR A 210 4.25 25.56 1.29
C THR A 210 3.82 26.19 -0.02
N ILE A 211 4.24 27.45 -0.25
CA ILE A 211 4.03 28.13 -1.52
C ILE A 211 5.09 27.63 -2.52
N ILE A 212 4.64 27.16 -3.66
CA ILE A 212 5.49 26.70 -4.76
C ILE A 212 5.38 27.69 -5.93
N ASP A 213 6.52 28.13 -6.41
CA ASP A 213 6.60 28.83 -7.69
C ASP A 213 6.35 27.83 -8.83
N ARG A 214 5.13 27.87 -9.36
CA ARG A 214 4.66 26.91 -10.38
C ARG A 214 5.33 27.12 -11.72
N ASP A 215 5.68 28.33 -12.08
CA ASP A 215 6.28 28.63 -13.38
C ASP A 215 7.69 28.07 -13.48
N SER A 216 8.41 28.00 -12.36
CA SER A 216 9.71 27.32 -12.31
C SER A 216 9.58 25.79 -12.08
N PHE A 217 8.48 25.34 -11.49
CA PHE A 217 8.27 23.92 -11.16
C PHE A 217 7.74 23.11 -12.35
N PHE A 218 6.84 23.67 -13.14
CA PHE A 218 6.26 23.03 -14.32
C PHE A 218 6.91 23.50 -15.61
N LYS A 219 6.91 22.64 -16.65
CA LYS A 219 7.41 22.96 -18.01
C LYS A 219 6.32 23.43 -18.95
N PHE A 220 5.13 23.75 -18.44
CA PHE A 220 4.00 24.24 -19.22
C PHE A 220 3.48 25.53 -18.57
N ASP A 221 2.77 26.34 -19.34
CA ASP A 221 2.17 27.59 -18.84
C ASP A 221 1.05 27.28 -17.84
N THR A 222 1.21 27.75 -16.60
CA THR A 222 0.25 27.57 -15.51
C THR A 222 -0.73 28.73 -15.38
N SER A 223 -0.57 29.79 -16.17
CA SER A 223 -1.39 31.01 -16.09
C SER A 223 -2.86 30.70 -16.36
N GLY A 224 -3.75 31.08 -15.43
CA GLY A 224 -5.18 30.85 -15.53
C GLY A 224 -5.62 29.38 -15.48
N LYS A 225 -4.72 28.46 -15.17
CA LYS A 225 -5.03 27.03 -15.02
C LYS A 225 -5.32 26.68 -13.57
N ILE A 226 -6.29 25.79 -13.36
CA ILE A 226 -6.51 25.07 -12.11
C ILE A 226 -5.77 23.75 -12.21
N ILE A 227 -4.75 23.58 -11.38
CA ILE A 227 -3.90 22.38 -11.39
C ILE A 227 -4.53 21.28 -10.55
N LEU A 228 -5.05 20.27 -11.23
CA LEU A 228 -5.47 19.02 -10.64
C LEU A 228 -4.25 18.10 -10.50
N GLN A 229 -4.14 17.35 -9.42
CA GLN A 229 -3.00 16.47 -9.23
C GLN A 229 -3.40 15.07 -8.78
N TYR A 230 -2.90 14.09 -9.46
CA TYR A 230 -2.82 12.72 -8.96
C TYR A 230 -1.37 12.39 -8.64
N ALA A 231 -1.06 12.02 -7.39
CA ALA A 231 0.29 11.63 -6.98
C ALA A 231 0.25 10.26 -6.29
N GLY A 232 0.85 9.24 -6.92
CA GLY A 232 0.90 7.88 -6.37
C GLY A 232 1.01 6.78 -7.42
N ASN A 233 0.77 5.54 -6.98
CA ASN A 233 0.80 4.37 -7.86
C ASN A 233 -0.34 4.44 -8.90
N ILE A 234 0.01 4.30 -10.19
CA ILE A 234 -0.93 4.27 -11.31
C ILE A 234 -1.42 2.82 -11.48
N GLY A 235 -2.17 2.35 -10.49
CA GLY A 235 -2.66 0.97 -10.40
C GLY A 235 -4.07 0.76 -10.96
N ARG A 236 -4.46 -0.51 -11.09
CA ARG A 236 -5.75 -0.92 -11.68
C ARG A 236 -6.98 -0.56 -10.84
N VAL A 237 -6.81 -0.41 -9.53
CA VAL A 237 -7.89 -0.10 -8.57
C VAL A 237 -8.01 1.40 -8.29
N GLN A 238 -7.33 2.24 -9.08
CA GLN A 238 -7.29 3.68 -8.83
C GLN A 238 -8.34 4.49 -9.59
N GLY A 239 -9.10 3.90 -10.52
CA GLY A 239 -10.14 4.62 -11.27
C GLY A 239 -9.66 5.80 -12.14
N LEU A 240 -8.35 5.83 -12.48
CA LEU A 240 -7.77 6.96 -13.24
C LEU A 240 -8.24 7.03 -14.68
N LYS A 241 -8.56 5.89 -15.29
CA LYS A 241 -9.04 5.85 -16.67
C LYS A 241 -10.43 6.49 -16.78
N GLU A 242 -11.27 6.16 -15.85
CA GLU A 242 -12.62 6.72 -15.74
C GLU A 242 -12.56 8.23 -15.49
N PHE A 243 -11.61 8.67 -14.64
CA PHE A 243 -11.38 10.10 -14.39
C PHE A 243 -10.87 10.83 -15.64
N LEU A 244 -9.93 10.26 -16.40
CA LEU A 244 -9.46 10.84 -17.65
C LEU A 244 -10.57 10.97 -18.69
N GLN A 245 -11.46 9.98 -18.78
CA GLN A 245 -12.63 10.06 -19.65
C GLN A 245 -13.55 11.23 -19.24
N CYS A 246 -13.86 11.38 -17.95
CA CYS A 246 -14.65 12.50 -17.46
C CYS A 246 -13.97 13.86 -17.75
N LEU A 247 -12.65 13.96 -17.59
CA LEU A 247 -11.90 15.18 -17.88
C LEU A 247 -11.96 15.51 -19.38
N TYR A 248 -11.83 14.51 -20.25
CA TYR A 248 -11.98 14.67 -21.71
C TYR A 248 -13.39 15.16 -22.09
N ASP A 249 -14.42 14.51 -21.56
CA ASP A 249 -15.82 14.84 -21.85
C ASP A 249 -16.24 16.22 -21.32
N SER A 250 -15.53 16.73 -20.31
CA SER A 250 -15.80 18.07 -19.74
C SER A 250 -15.47 19.21 -20.68
N HIS A 251 -14.59 18.99 -21.67
CA HIS A 251 -14.05 20.02 -22.58
C HIS A 251 -13.55 21.28 -21.88
N ASN A 252 -13.12 21.15 -20.61
CA ASN A 252 -12.69 22.28 -19.80
C ASN A 252 -11.17 22.48 -19.90
N GLU A 253 -10.77 23.46 -20.70
CA GLU A 253 -9.37 23.77 -20.95
C GLU A 253 -8.69 24.52 -19.78
N THR A 254 -9.45 25.04 -18.81
CA THR A 254 -8.86 25.68 -17.62
C THR A 254 -8.32 24.66 -16.62
N LEU A 255 -8.79 23.40 -16.68
CA LEU A 255 -8.29 22.32 -15.85
C LEU A 255 -7.04 21.71 -16.47
N HIS A 256 -5.97 21.56 -15.70
CA HIS A 256 -4.78 20.82 -16.11
C HIS A 256 -4.47 19.72 -15.10
N LEU A 257 -4.44 18.47 -15.57
CA LEU A 257 -4.15 17.29 -14.73
C LEU A 257 -2.66 16.95 -14.78
N CYS A 258 -2.00 17.01 -13.63
CA CYS A 258 -0.64 16.52 -13.42
C CYS A 258 -0.67 15.13 -12.80
N ILE A 259 -0.10 14.14 -13.48
CA ILE A 259 -0.01 12.75 -13.01
C ILE A 259 1.43 12.46 -12.60
N TRP A 260 1.62 12.23 -11.29
CA TRP A 260 2.90 11.85 -10.69
C TRP A 260 2.85 10.41 -10.24
N GLY A 261 3.85 9.63 -10.62
CA GLY A 261 3.98 8.24 -10.24
C GLY A 261 4.26 7.32 -11.41
N LYS A 262 4.28 6.03 -11.12
CA LYS A 262 4.42 4.93 -12.09
C LYS A 262 3.42 3.85 -11.74
N GLY A 263 3.11 2.98 -12.69
CA GLY A 263 2.25 1.84 -12.41
C GLY A 263 1.77 1.09 -13.64
N ALA A 264 0.98 0.05 -13.40
CA ALA A 264 0.58 -0.90 -14.44
C ALA A 264 -0.29 -0.28 -15.56
N LEU A 265 -0.98 0.81 -15.29
CA LEU A 265 -1.85 1.49 -16.26
C LEU A 265 -1.18 2.69 -16.95
N GLU A 266 0.06 3.06 -16.61
CA GLU A 266 0.68 4.27 -17.12
C GLU A 266 0.67 4.34 -18.66
N ASN A 267 1.06 3.26 -19.34
CA ASN A 267 1.09 3.22 -20.80
C ASN A 267 -0.30 3.37 -21.40
N GLU A 268 -1.31 2.69 -20.84
CA GLU A 268 -2.70 2.78 -21.32
C GLU A 268 -3.25 4.20 -21.18
N LEU A 269 -2.93 4.89 -20.06
CA LEU A 269 -3.35 6.28 -19.85
C LEU A 269 -2.65 7.25 -20.80
N ARG A 270 -1.36 7.04 -21.07
CA ARG A 270 -0.59 7.83 -22.06
C ARG A 270 -1.15 7.66 -23.48
N GLU A 271 -1.49 6.41 -23.84
CA GLU A 271 -2.11 6.12 -25.13
C GLU A 271 -3.48 6.80 -25.25
N PHE A 272 -4.30 6.76 -24.20
CA PHE A 272 -5.59 7.46 -24.15
C PHE A 272 -5.43 8.97 -24.37
N VAL A 273 -4.51 9.60 -23.65
CA VAL A 273 -4.21 11.04 -23.76
C VAL A 273 -3.76 11.41 -25.17
N ALA A 274 -2.89 10.58 -25.77
CA ALA A 274 -2.40 10.80 -27.12
C ALA A 274 -3.50 10.64 -28.20
N GLN A 275 -4.31 9.59 -28.09
CA GLN A 275 -5.43 9.31 -29.02
C GLN A 275 -6.48 10.42 -29.03
N HIS A 276 -6.71 11.06 -27.88
CA HIS A 276 -7.68 12.14 -27.74
C HIS A 276 -7.07 13.53 -27.83
N ASN A 277 -5.76 13.64 -28.15
CA ASN A 277 -5.04 14.92 -28.26
C ASN A 277 -5.22 15.82 -27.01
N MET A 278 -5.24 15.25 -25.80
CA MET A 278 -5.44 16.00 -24.58
C MET A 278 -4.17 16.79 -24.22
N THR A 279 -4.20 18.11 -24.43
CA THR A 279 -3.08 19.03 -24.10
C THR A 279 -3.06 19.45 -22.64
N ASN A 280 -4.16 19.19 -21.93
CA ASN A 280 -4.38 19.55 -20.53
C ASN A 280 -4.06 18.38 -19.54
N VAL A 281 -3.23 17.42 -19.97
CA VAL A 281 -2.75 16.33 -19.12
C VAL A 281 -1.24 16.19 -19.25
N SER A 282 -0.52 16.13 -18.16
CA SER A 282 0.93 15.93 -18.13
C SER A 282 1.35 14.80 -17.20
N PHE A 283 2.31 13.98 -17.64
CA PHE A 283 2.88 12.88 -16.88
C PHE A 283 4.29 13.24 -16.43
N HIS A 284 4.53 13.22 -15.13
CA HIS A 284 5.79 13.64 -14.53
C HIS A 284 6.65 12.46 -14.03
N GLY A 285 6.10 11.23 -14.06
CA GLY A 285 6.81 10.04 -13.58
C GLY A 285 6.91 9.95 -12.06
N GLY A 286 7.74 9.02 -11.58
CA GLY A 286 8.01 8.89 -10.15
C GLY A 286 8.91 10.01 -9.63
N TYR A 287 8.79 10.34 -8.36
CA TYR A 287 9.60 11.36 -7.69
C TYR A 287 10.20 10.83 -6.38
N ALA A 288 11.35 11.37 -6.00
CA ALA A 288 11.99 11.07 -4.73
C ALA A 288 11.17 11.61 -3.56
N ARG A 289 11.19 10.95 -2.42
CA ARG A 289 10.44 11.35 -1.23
C ARG A 289 10.80 12.77 -0.76
N THR A 290 12.03 13.18 -0.96
CA THR A 290 12.51 14.55 -0.68
C THR A 290 11.78 15.64 -1.46
N LEU A 291 11.22 15.30 -2.63
CA LEU A 291 10.42 16.22 -3.45
C LEU A 291 8.93 16.17 -3.13
N GLN A 292 8.49 15.26 -2.25
CA GLN A 292 7.07 15.01 -2.00
C GLN A 292 6.34 16.26 -1.52
N ASN A 293 6.94 17.05 -0.63
CA ASN A 293 6.34 18.29 -0.17
C ASN A 293 6.08 19.27 -1.32
N ASN A 294 7.06 19.45 -2.22
CA ASN A 294 6.92 20.36 -3.37
C ASN A 294 5.87 19.84 -4.35
N VAL A 295 5.90 18.54 -4.65
CA VAL A 295 4.90 17.91 -5.53
C VAL A 295 3.49 18.11 -4.97
N LEU A 296 3.24 17.79 -3.70
CA LEU A 296 1.91 17.94 -3.10
C LEU A 296 1.44 19.38 -3.03
N ASN A 297 2.36 20.33 -2.82
CA ASN A 297 2.03 21.75 -2.74
C ASN A 297 1.87 22.45 -4.11
N SER A 298 2.25 21.82 -5.20
CA SER A 298 2.19 22.42 -6.54
C SER A 298 0.80 22.46 -7.17
N CYS A 299 -0.21 21.77 -6.60
CA CYS A 299 -1.57 21.74 -7.12
C CYS A 299 -2.54 22.70 -6.40
N ASP A 300 -3.70 22.92 -7.02
CA ASP A 300 -4.86 23.55 -6.40
C ASP A 300 -5.77 22.51 -5.75
N LEU A 301 -5.92 21.34 -6.38
CA LEU A 301 -6.82 20.29 -5.97
C LEU A 301 -6.16 18.91 -6.20
N ALA A 302 -6.06 18.13 -5.16
CA ALA A 302 -5.55 16.76 -5.26
C ALA A 302 -6.67 15.77 -5.55
N ILE A 303 -6.40 14.81 -6.40
CA ILE A 303 -7.33 13.75 -6.80
C ILE A 303 -7.00 12.47 -6.05
N VAL A 304 -7.99 11.92 -5.38
CA VAL A 304 -7.95 10.59 -4.77
C VAL A 304 -9.09 9.77 -5.34
N THR A 305 -8.74 8.76 -6.10
CA THR A 305 -9.74 7.90 -6.77
C THR A 305 -9.55 6.45 -6.34
N LEU A 306 -10.66 5.73 -6.21
CA LEU A 306 -10.73 4.29 -6.07
C LEU A 306 -11.77 3.74 -7.06
N SER A 307 -11.49 2.58 -7.65
CA SER A 307 -12.46 1.90 -8.51
C SER A 307 -13.67 1.44 -7.71
N GLU A 308 -14.81 1.34 -8.39
CA GLU A 308 -16.03 0.73 -7.86
C GLU A 308 -15.75 -0.65 -7.23
N GLY A 309 -16.39 -0.94 -6.11
CA GLY A 309 -16.22 -2.18 -5.34
C GLY A 309 -15.02 -2.20 -4.41
N MET A 310 -14.37 -1.06 -4.16
CA MET A 310 -13.25 -0.94 -3.22
C MET A 310 -13.66 -0.55 -1.80
N TYR A 311 -14.97 -0.35 -1.53
CA TYR A 311 -15.46 -0.02 -0.19
C TYR A 311 -14.93 -0.99 0.87
N GLY A 312 -14.24 -0.48 1.87
CA GLY A 312 -13.67 -1.25 2.98
C GLY A 312 -12.56 -2.24 2.61
N LEU A 313 -12.08 -2.26 1.36
CA LEU A 313 -11.03 -3.18 0.90
C LEU A 313 -9.61 -2.60 0.97
N GLY A 314 -9.50 -1.30 1.13
CA GLY A 314 -8.23 -0.60 1.28
C GLY A 314 -8.46 0.88 1.53
N VAL A 315 -7.48 1.54 2.15
CA VAL A 315 -7.53 2.97 2.45
C VAL A 315 -6.48 3.70 1.61
N PRO A 316 -6.86 4.77 0.88
CA PRO A 316 -5.92 5.54 0.08
C PRO A 316 -4.97 6.36 0.95
N SER A 317 -3.83 5.78 1.33
CA SER A 317 -2.84 6.38 2.24
C SER A 317 -2.31 7.75 1.78
N LYS A 318 -2.41 8.06 0.48
CA LYS A 318 -2.00 9.37 -0.07
C LYS A 318 -2.79 10.54 0.51
N SER A 319 -4.04 10.33 0.91
CA SER A 319 -4.92 11.37 1.45
C SER A 319 -4.35 12.04 2.71
N TYR A 320 -3.68 11.29 3.57
CA TYR A 320 -3.07 11.82 4.79
C TYR A 320 -1.98 12.87 4.49
N ASN A 321 -1.09 12.58 3.55
CA ASN A 321 -0.04 13.51 3.14
C ASN A 321 -0.59 14.72 2.38
N ILE A 322 -1.66 14.54 1.59
CA ILE A 322 -2.36 15.64 0.91
C ILE A 322 -2.97 16.60 1.95
N MET A 323 -3.62 16.06 2.98
CA MET A 323 -4.17 16.85 4.09
C MET A 323 -3.06 17.58 4.86
N ALA A 324 -1.90 16.94 5.10
CA ALA A 324 -0.76 17.58 5.75
C ALA A 324 -0.19 18.75 4.91
N ALA A 325 -0.23 18.65 3.59
CA ALA A 325 0.12 19.75 2.68
C ALA A 325 -0.95 20.87 2.62
N GLY A 326 -2.07 20.72 3.34
CA GLY A 326 -3.16 21.71 3.36
C GLY A 326 -3.91 21.81 2.03
N LYS A 327 -3.91 20.74 1.21
CA LYS A 327 -4.57 20.76 -0.11
C LYS A 327 -5.97 20.16 -0.05
N PRO A 328 -6.94 20.79 -0.73
CA PRO A 328 -8.26 20.19 -0.90
C PRO A 328 -8.17 18.87 -1.66
N ILE A 329 -9.06 17.92 -1.33
CA ILE A 329 -9.13 16.62 -1.98
C ILE A 329 -10.45 16.51 -2.73
N LEU A 330 -10.39 16.13 -4.01
CA LEU A 330 -11.51 15.57 -4.73
C LEU A 330 -11.40 14.05 -4.60
N TYR A 331 -12.31 13.47 -3.81
CA TYR A 331 -12.42 12.02 -3.68
C TYR A 331 -13.47 11.49 -4.64
N ILE A 332 -13.12 10.43 -5.38
CA ILE A 332 -14.01 9.72 -6.30
C ILE A 332 -13.91 8.24 -5.99
N GLY A 333 -14.99 7.67 -5.51
CA GLY A 333 -15.09 6.27 -5.11
C GLY A 333 -16.39 5.98 -4.38
N ASP A 334 -16.58 4.73 -3.95
CA ASP A 334 -17.75 4.28 -3.19
C ASP A 334 -17.74 4.82 -1.76
#